data_4d3047f989a8bf35988f28fa5c46641b
#
_entry.id   4d3047f989a8bf35988f28fa5c46641b
#
_cell.length_a   1.000
_cell.length_b   1.000
_cell.length_c   1.000
_cell.angle_alpha   90.00
_cell.angle_beta   90.00
_cell.angle_gamma   90.00
#
_symmetry.space_group_name_H-M   'P 1'
#
loop_
_entity.id
_entity.type
_entity.pdbx_description
1 polymer ?
#
loop_
_entity_poly.entity_id
_entity_poly.type
_entity_poly.pdbx_seq_one_letter_code
_entity_poly.pdbx_strand_id
1 'polypeptide(L)'
;MAAYLDAVGKTPLPIHIGMLAGGGTVRTAAYGFEPGPLPPEALREVHRLLEESLFSGALGISLGLGYAPECFYTTQELIAALAPLLDSGVPITVHMRQEGAGVVEALKEMLTVARALRTPVHISHLKSIGKAYWGRYMPEMLALLTRAREDGLDVSCDLYPYTAGSTQLIHVLPPEAQEGGLDTLTQKLRVPEFRAAMRERMQTGTDFENLSLLVGWENIDVSTVTREENRRFVGRSVAEISDAEGVDPFDLTFDLLASESCAVTMIDRITANEDICAALRAPFSSVISDATYPTSGLLHPRVYGNCVHLLEEYVRRQGVLTLEQAVERLTSRPASVLGLAGKGRLAVGMDADLCLFDPARIHETASYAAPERCAEGMDYVFVGGVPVIAEGQFTGAVNGSVLRR
;
A
#
# COMPACT_ATOMS: atom_id res chain seq x y z
N MET A 1 2.35 12.72 16.04
CA MET A 1 1.70 11.40 16.28
C MET A 1 0.71 11.45 17.45
N ALA A 2 1.10 11.84 18.68
CA ALA A 2 0.21 11.83 19.86
C ALA A 2 -1.14 12.53 19.64
N ALA A 3 -1.12 13.81 19.21
CA ALA A 3 -2.35 14.58 18.97
C ALA A 3 -3.30 13.92 17.95
N TYR A 4 -2.74 13.27 16.93
CA TYR A 4 -3.53 12.54 15.95
C TYR A 4 -4.21 11.31 16.57
N LEU A 5 -3.46 10.46 17.29
CA LEU A 5 -4.00 9.28 17.95
C LEU A 5 -5.05 9.65 19.03
N ASP A 6 -4.84 10.77 19.74
CA ASP A 6 -5.79 11.28 20.71
C ASP A 6 -7.08 11.81 20.04
N ALA A 7 -6.97 12.45 18.88
CA ALA A 7 -8.11 12.90 18.10
C ALA A 7 -8.92 11.68 17.56
N VAL A 8 -8.24 10.70 17.00
CA VAL A 8 -8.87 9.44 16.54
C VAL A 8 -9.56 8.72 17.71
N GLY A 9 -8.90 8.65 18.88
CA GLY A 9 -9.47 8.00 20.07
C GLY A 9 -10.71 8.68 20.66
N LYS A 10 -10.99 9.94 20.28
CA LYS A 10 -12.23 10.64 20.64
C LYS A 10 -13.35 10.43 19.64
N THR A 11 -13.06 9.84 18.49
CA THR A 11 -14.04 9.51 17.46
C THR A 11 -14.69 8.16 17.78
N PRO A 12 -16.00 8.00 17.63
CA PRO A 12 -16.65 6.69 17.74
C PRO A 12 -16.08 5.74 16.66
N LEU A 13 -15.40 4.68 17.09
CA LEU A 13 -14.74 3.73 16.20
C LEU A 13 -15.51 2.41 16.16
N PRO A 14 -15.97 1.95 14.97
CA PRO A 14 -16.58 0.62 14.85
C PRO A 14 -15.54 -0.51 14.83
N ILE A 15 -14.25 -0.18 14.60
CA ILE A 15 -13.12 -1.11 14.56
C ILE A 15 -11.93 -0.54 15.34
N HIS A 16 -10.96 -1.38 15.69
CA HIS A 16 -9.69 -0.92 16.23
C HIS A 16 -8.84 -0.25 15.14
N ILE A 17 -8.10 0.79 15.52
CA ILE A 17 -7.18 1.50 14.62
C ILE A 17 -5.81 1.58 15.29
N GLY A 18 -4.78 1.13 14.61
CA GLY A 18 -3.38 1.36 14.94
C GLY A 18 -2.69 2.11 13.82
N MET A 19 -1.66 2.90 14.14
CA MET A 19 -0.97 3.74 13.16
C MET A 19 0.51 3.39 13.09
N LEU A 20 1.05 3.44 11.87
CA LEU A 20 2.47 3.49 11.62
C LEU A 20 2.90 4.95 11.42
N ALA A 21 4.11 5.30 11.84
CA ALA A 21 4.66 6.62 11.52
C ALA A 21 5.22 6.60 10.10
N GLY A 22 4.73 7.47 9.24
CA GLY A 22 5.18 7.57 7.84
C GLY A 22 6.55 8.21 7.73
N GLY A 23 7.54 7.49 7.19
CA GLY A 23 8.89 7.99 6.93
C GLY A 23 8.88 9.19 5.99
N GLY A 24 8.06 9.17 4.93
CA GLY A 24 7.88 10.30 4.03
C GLY A 24 7.33 11.54 4.73
N THR A 25 6.38 11.39 5.65
CA THR A 25 5.86 12.48 6.48
C THR A 25 6.96 13.07 7.37
N VAL A 26 7.76 12.22 7.99
CA VAL A 26 8.88 12.60 8.85
C VAL A 26 9.94 13.34 8.02
N ARG A 27 10.33 12.80 6.85
CA ARG A 27 11.28 13.42 5.95
C ARG A 27 10.79 14.79 5.45
N THR A 28 9.53 14.87 5.04
CA THR A 28 8.93 16.14 4.59
C THR A 28 8.92 17.19 5.70
N ALA A 29 8.62 16.80 6.93
CA ALA A 29 8.64 17.72 8.08
C ALA A 29 10.05 18.22 8.42
N ALA A 30 11.08 17.39 8.23
CA ALA A 30 12.48 17.72 8.54
C ALA A 30 13.21 18.44 7.40
N TYR A 31 12.88 18.14 6.13
CA TYR A 31 13.67 18.63 4.97
C TYR A 31 12.85 18.95 3.71
N GLY A 32 11.54 18.75 3.72
CA GLY A 32 10.68 19.01 2.55
C GLY A 32 10.85 17.98 1.43
N PHE A 33 10.61 18.43 0.19
CA PHE A 33 10.70 17.61 -1.03
C PHE A 33 12.01 17.79 -1.80
N GLU A 34 13.05 18.27 -1.11
CA GLU A 34 14.35 18.48 -1.72
C GLU A 34 15.08 17.16 -1.94
N PRO A 35 15.66 16.93 -3.14
CA PRO A 35 16.49 15.77 -3.41
C PRO A 35 17.85 15.86 -2.71
N GLY A 36 18.56 14.73 -2.67
CA GLY A 36 19.92 14.66 -2.14
C GLY A 36 19.99 14.31 -0.66
N PRO A 37 21.22 14.30 -0.11
CA PRO A 37 21.49 13.86 1.24
C PRO A 37 20.91 14.79 2.29
N LEU A 38 20.40 14.20 3.38
CA LEU A 38 19.95 15.01 4.52
C LEU A 38 21.13 15.70 5.18
N PRO A 39 21.09 17.04 5.37
CA PRO A 39 22.06 17.71 6.20
C PRO A 39 21.97 17.23 7.65
N PRO A 40 23.06 17.35 8.45
CA PRO A 40 23.10 16.79 9.81
C PRO A 40 21.98 17.26 10.74
N GLU A 41 21.52 18.49 10.60
CA GLU A 41 20.37 19.02 11.36
C GLU A 41 19.06 18.37 10.97
N ALA A 42 18.80 18.15 9.68
CA ALA A 42 17.60 17.47 9.20
C ALA A 42 17.61 15.98 9.62
N LEU A 43 18.77 15.32 9.57
CA LEU A 43 18.92 13.95 10.06
C LEU A 43 18.59 13.83 11.55
N ARG A 44 19.07 14.78 12.38
CA ARG A 44 18.73 14.82 13.82
C ARG A 44 17.22 15.03 14.03
N GLU A 45 16.60 15.85 13.21
CA GLU A 45 15.15 16.08 13.29
C GLU A 45 14.36 14.85 12.87
N VAL A 46 14.79 14.12 11.84
CA VAL A 46 14.22 12.81 11.46
C VAL A 46 14.27 11.84 12.65
N HIS A 47 15.43 11.69 13.30
CA HIS A 47 15.59 10.81 14.46
C HIS A 47 14.63 11.21 15.58
N ARG A 48 14.58 12.50 15.95
CA ARG A 48 13.70 13.02 17.00
C ARG A 48 12.22 12.73 16.70
N LEU A 49 11.78 12.93 15.44
CA LEU A 49 10.39 12.71 15.03
C LEU A 49 10.00 11.22 15.01
N LEU A 50 10.93 10.34 14.63
CA LEU A 50 10.71 8.89 14.70
C LEU A 50 10.57 8.42 16.15
N GLU A 51 11.50 8.81 17.03
CA GLU A 51 11.46 8.48 18.46
C GLU A 51 10.19 9.00 19.12
N GLU A 52 9.81 10.27 18.87
CA GLU A 52 8.58 10.86 19.38
C GLU A 52 7.33 10.11 18.89
N SER A 53 7.32 9.68 17.62
CA SER A 53 6.20 8.94 17.06
C SER A 53 6.02 7.59 17.72
N LEU A 54 7.11 6.86 17.95
CA LEU A 54 7.11 5.57 18.63
C LEU A 54 6.72 5.73 20.11
N PHE A 55 7.28 6.70 20.80
CA PHE A 55 6.91 7.01 22.18
C PHE A 55 5.42 7.37 22.32
N SER A 56 4.84 7.98 21.29
CA SER A 56 3.40 8.31 21.23
C SER A 56 2.50 7.09 20.98
N GLY A 57 3.07 5.92 20.69
CA GLY A 57 2.34 4.67 20.50
C GLY A 57 2.15 4.26 19.04
N ALA A 58 2.95 4.76 18.09
CA ALA A 58 2.99 4.21 16.74
C ALA A 58 3.43 2.73 16.78
N LEU A 59 2.74 1.86 16.03
CA LEU A 59 3.01 0.41 16.01
C LEU A 59 4.32 0.06 15.29
N GLY A 60 4.80 0.95 14.41
CA GLY A 60 5.99 0.78 13.60
C GLY A 60 6.22 1.99 12.71
N ILE A 61 7.12 1.84 11.74
CA ILE A 61 7.42 2.85 10.73
C ILE A 61 6.99 2.32 9.37
N SER A 62 6.39 3.18 8.53
CA SER A 62 6.09 2.86 7.13
C SER A 62 6.95 3.69 6.18
N LEU A 63 7.44 3.06 5.11
CA LEU A 63 8.25 3.68 4.07
C LEU A 63 7.57 3.54 2.71
N GLY A 64 7.74 4.55 1.86
CA GLY A 64 7.29 4.53 0.47
C GLY A 64 8.44 4.90 -0.47
N LEU A 65 9.41 3.99 -0.65
CA LEU A 65 10.65 4.27 -1.38
C LEU A 65 10.46 4.47 -2.90
N GLY A 66 9.31 4.11 -3.45
CA GLY A 66 8.91 4.43 -4.82
C GLY A 66 8.42 5.86 -4.99
N TYR A 67 8.18 6.59 -3.90
CA TYR A 67 7.51 7.89 -3.89
C TYR A 67 8.43 9.00 -3.39
N ALA A 68 8.28 10.22 -3.98
CA ALA A 68 8.93 11.40 -3.44
C ALA A 68 8.29 11.80 -2.08
N PRO A 69 9.10 12.23 -1.09
CA PRO A 69 10.52 12.46 -1.17
C PRO A 69 11.40 11.27 -0.73
N GLU A 70 10.84 10.12 -0.34
CA GLU A 70 11.63 8.99 0.17
C GLU A 70 12.47 8.30 -0.92
N CYS A 71 12.04 8.36 -2.18
CA CYS A 71 12.82 7.85 -3.31
C CYS A 71 14.20 8.53 -3.47
N PHE A 72 14.39 9.71 -2.89
CA PHE A 72 15.68 10.43 -2.92
C PHE A 72 16.72 9.88 -1.95
N TYR A 73 16.35 9.00 -1.02
CA TYR A 73 17.33 8.33 -0.18
C TYR A 73 18.16 7.32 -0.98
N THR A 74 19.47 7.34 -0.77
CA THR A 74 20.31 6.16 -1.02
C THR A 74 20.11 5.13 0.08
N THR A 75 20.50 3.88 -0.14
CA THR A 75 20.40 2.83 0.89
C THR A 75 21.16 3.21 2.17
N GLN A 76 22.32 3.86 2.06
CA GLN A 76 23.11 4.27 3.21
C GLN A 76 22.46 5.41 4.01
N GLU A 77 21.88 6.37 3.31
CA GLU A 77 21.12 7.46 3.94
C GLU A 77 19.85 6.94 4.61
N LEU A 78 19.17 5.97 3.99
CA LEU A 78 18.01 5.32 4.59
C LEU A 78 18.38 4.61 5.90
N ILE A 79 19.48 3.84 5.91
CA ILE A 79 20.00 3.20 7.11
C ILE A 79 20.34 4.24 8.19
N ALA A 80 20.98 5.36 7.80
CA ALA A 80 21.30 6.42 8.72
C ALA A 80 20.04 7.10 9.28
N ALA A 81 19.04 7.37 8.42
CA ALA A 81 17.77 7.97 8.85
C ALA A 81 16.99 7.07 9.83
N LEU A 82 17.09 5.76 9.67
CA LEU A 82 16.40 4.76 10.49
C LEU A 82 17.25 4.25 11.68
N ALA A 83 18.42 4.84 11.93
CA ALA A 83 19.32 4.42 13.03
C ALA A 83 18.64 4.33 14.42
N PRO A 84 17.62 5.13 14.77
CA PRO A 84 16.88 4.94 16.03
C PRO A 84 16.18 3.58 16.17
N LEU A 85 16.00 2.84 15.08
CA LEU A 85 15.36 1.51 15.07
C LEU A 85 16.34 0.35 15.26
N LEU A 86 17.63 0.63 15.40
CA LEU A 86 18.65 -0.39 15.58
C LEU A 86 18.34 -1.26 16.81
N ASP A 87 18.24 -2.59 16.62
CA ASP A 87 17.93 -3.59 17.65
C ASP A 87 16.60 -3.32 18.41
N SER A 88 15.70 -2.49 17.88
CA SER A 88 14.50 -2.05 18.60
C SER A 88 13.36 -3.07 18.62
N GLY A 89 13.35 -4.03 17.68
CA GLY A 89 12.21 -4.91 17.41
C GLY A 89 10.96 -4.17 16.90
N VAL A 90 11.10 -2.89 16.49
CA VAL A 90 10.02 -2.11 15.86
C VAL A 90 9.92 -2.50 14.39
N PRO A 91 8.75 -2.90 13.87
CA PRO A 91 8.63 -3.27 12.47
C PRO A 91 8.76 -2.04 11.55
N ILE A 92 9.47 -2.24 10.44
CA ILE A 92 9.50 -1.33 9.30
C ILE A 92 8.67 -1.99 8.21
N THR A 93 7.57 -1.35 7.77
CA THR A 93 6.83 -1.77 6.59
C THR A 93 7.25 -0.92 5.40
N VAL A 94 7.33 -1.50 4.19
CA VAL A 94 7.89 -0.77 3.07
C VAL A 94 7.20 -1.08 1.75
N HIS A 95 6.73 -0.02 1.06
CA HIS A 95 6.58 -0.01 -0.38
C HIS A 95 7.97 0.15 -0.99
N MET A 96 8.45 -0.87 -1.72
CA MET A 96 9.82 -0.91 -2.24
C MET A 96 10.08 0.19 -3.28
N ARG A 97 11.35 0.46 -3.54
CA ARG A 97 11.80 1.49 -4.50
C ARG A 97 11.31 1.24 -5.92
N GLN A 98 11.26 -0.02 -6.32
CA GLN A 98 10.69 -0.49 -7.58
C GLN A 98 9.98 -1.82 -7.37
N GLU A 99 8.90 -2.03 -8.09
CA GLU A 99 8.11 -3.25 -8.07
C GLU A 99 8.00 -3.89 -9.47
N GLY A 100 8.59 -3.24 -10.49
CA GLY A 100 8.70 -3.72 -11.86
C GLY A 100 10.08 -4.31 -12.19
N ALA A 101 10.76 -3.71 -13.18
CA ALA A 101 12.06 -4.20 -13.67
C ALA A 101 13.14 -4.33 -12.59
N GLY A 102 13.15 -3.41 -11.61
CA GLY A 102 14.12 -3.36 -10.52
C GLY A 102 13.69 -4.04 -9.23
N VAL A 103 12.58 -4.78 -9.21
CA VAL A 103 11.97 -5.32 -7.97
C VAL A 103 12.92 -6.21 -7.17
N VAL A 104 13.72 -7.04 -7.83
CA VAL A 104 14.68 -7.93 -7.14
C VAL A 104 15.78 -7.14 -6.44
N GLU A 105 16.30 -6.08 -7.07
CA GLU A 105 17.32 -5.22 -6.47
C GLU A 105 16.72 -4.36 -5.34
N ALA A 106 15.49 -3.89 -5.49
CA ALA A 106 14.77 -3.19 -4.43
C ALA A 106 14.53 -4.10 -3.20
N LEU A 107 14.23 -5.38 -3.41
CA LEU A 107 14.15 -6.35 -2.31
C LEU A 107 15.51 -6.56 -1.64
N LYS A 108 16.60 -6.71 -2.40
CA LYS A 108 17.96 -6.83 -1.85
C LYS A 108 18.38 -5.59 -1.05
N GLU A 109 17.96 -4.40 -1.48
CA GLU A 109 18.12 -3.16 -0.70
C GLU A 109 17.48 -3.30 0.68
N MET A 110 16.23 -3.75 0.75
CA MET A 110 15.53 -3.91 2.03
C MET A 110 16.12 -5.00 2.91
N LEU A 111 16.62 -6.09 2.33
CA LEU A 111 17.38 -7.10 3.08
C LEU A 111 18.70 -6.56 3.64
N THR A 112 19.31 -5.59 2.95
CA THR A 112 20.50 -4.87 3.45
C THR A 112 20.14 -3.97 4.62
N VAL A 113 19.05 -3.25 4.55
CA VAL A 113 18.51 -2.43 5.66
C VAL A 113 18.19 -3.31 6.87
N ALA A 114 17.51 -4.46 6.66
CA ALA A 114 17.18 -5.40 7.73
C ALA A 114 18.44 -5.93 8.45
N ARG A 115 19.50 -6.27 7.71
CA ARG A 115 20.78 -6.69 8.29
C ARG A 115 21.46 -5.59 9.08
N ALA A 116 21.45 -4.37 8.55
CA ALA A 116 22.12 -3.24 9.19
C ALA A 116 21.41 -2.81 10.49
N LEU A 117 20.09 -2.80 10.50
CA LEU A 117 19.30 -2.33 11.65
C LEU A 117 18.91 -3.44 12.63
N ARG A 118 19.01 -4.70 12.25
CA ARG A 118 18.61 -5.87 13.06
C ARG A 118 17.22 -5.70 13.68
N THR A 119 16.28 -5.19 12.90
CA THR A 119 14.88 -4.99 13.27
C THR A 119 13.96 -5.63 12.23
N PRO A 120 12.72 -5.99 12.55
CA PRO A 120 11.81 -6.63 11.61
C PRO A 120 11.55 -5.73 10.38
N VAL A 121 11.64 -6.31 9.18
CA VAL A 121 11.28 -5.62 7.92
C VAL A 121 10.16 -6.39 7.23
N HIS A 122 9.09 -5.70 6.91
CA HIS A 122 7.90 -6.23 6.26
C HIS A 122 7.72 -5.58 4.89
N ILE A 123 7.79 -6.39 3.83
CA ILE A 123 7.58 -5.91 2.47
C ILE A 123 6.09 -5.79 2.23
N SER A 124 5.59 -4.57 2.07
CA SER A 124 4.18 -4.29 1.80
C SER A 124 3.80 -4.69 0.39
N HIS A 125 2.58 -5.22 0.22
CA HIS A 125 1.93 -5.54 -1.07
C HIS A 125 2.89 -6.14 -2.12
N LEU A 126 3.65 -7.18 -1.76
CA LEU A 126 4.65 -7.83 -2.61
C LEU A 126 4.04 -8.22 -3.96
N LYS A 127 4.59 -7.67 -5.04
CA LYS A 127 4.15 -7.93 -6.41
C LYS A 127 5.29 -7.78 -7.41
N SER A 128 5.05 -8.21 -8.64
CA SER A 128 5.91 -7.96 -9.79
C SER A 128 5.09 -7.24 -10.87
N ILE A 129 5.35 -5.94 -11.02
CA ILE A 129 4.61 -5.08 -11.96
C ILE A 129 5.17 -5.24 -13.38
N GLY A 130 4.24 -5.37 -14.34
CA GLY A 130 4.53 -5.38 -15.78
C GLY A 130 4.42 -6.73 -16.43
N LYS A 131 3.76 -6.76 -17.58
CA LYS A 131 3.44 -7.99 -18.34
C LYS A 131 4.67 -8.86 -18.67
N ALA A 132 5.83 -8.22 -18.88
CA ALA A 132 7.08 -8.92 -19.18
C ALA A 132 7.69 -9.65 -17.97
N TYR A 133 7.22 -9.35 -16.76
CA TYR A 133 7.80 -9.82 -15.50
C TYR A 133 6.87 -10.77 -14.73
N TRP A 134 5.62 -10.90 -15.15
CA TRP A 134 4.64 -11.80 -14.54
C TRP A 134 5.14 -13.25 -14.53
N GLY A 135 5.02 -13.93 -13.40
CA GLY A 135 5.52 -15.29 -13.19
C GLY A 135 7.05 -15.43 -13.13
N ARG A 136 7.79 -14.36 -13.42
CA ARG A 136 9.26 -14.40 -13.55
C ARG A 136 9.98 -14.04 -12.25
N TYR A 137 9.66 -12.90 -11.65
CA TYR A 137 10.38 -12.40 -10.48
C TYR A 137 9.81 -12.86 -9.16
N MET A 138 8.53 -13.19 -9.08
CA MET A 138 7.92 -13.65 -7.83
C MET A 138 8.63 -14.88 -7.22
N PRO A 139 8.96 -15.95 -7.98
CA PRO A 139 9.70 -17.08 -7.44
C PRO A 139 11.07 -16.69 -6.88
N GLU A 140 11.80 -15.78 -7.54
CA GLU A 140 13.11 -15.30 -7.07
C GLU A 140 12.98 -14.50 -5.78
N MET A 141 12.01 -13.59 -5.69
CA MET A 141 11.76 -12.79 -4.50
C MET A 141 11.40 -13.66 -3.29
N LEU A 142 10.52 -14.65 -3.48
CA LEU A 142 10.15 -15.59 -2.43
C LEU A 142 11.34 -16.43 -1.97
N ALA A 143 12.21 -16.86 -2.89
CA ALA A 143 13.44 -17.57 -2.55
C ALA A 143 14.41 -16.69 -1.73
N LEU A 144 14.56 -15.40 -2.11
CA LEU A 144 15.38 -14.44 -1.36
C LEU A 144 14.85 -14.22 0.06
N LEU A 145 13.54 -14.04 0.22
CA LEU A 145 12.91 -13.90 1.54
C LEU A 145 13.06 -15.17 2.39
N THR A 146 12.85 -16.34 1.78
CA THR A 146 13.03 -17.63 2.46
C THR A 146 14.45 -17.76 2.99
N ARG A 147 15.45 -17.53 2.14
CA ARG A 147 16.85 -17.60 2.53
C ARG A 147 17.22 -16.58 3.62
N ALA A 148 16.72 -15.35 3.48
CA ALA A 148 16.97 -14.33 4.50
C ALA A 148 16.44 -14.75 5.88
N ARG A 149 15.27 -15.41 5.93
CA ARG A 149 14.71 -15.97 7.16
C ARG A 149 15.52 -17.14 7.70
N GLU A 150 16.00 -18.02 6.84
CA GLU A 150 16.92 -19.12 7.21
C GLU A 150 18.24 -18.58 7.79
N ASP A 151 18.72 -17.44 7.28
CA ASP A 151 19.88 -16.71 7.79
C ASP A 151 19.58 -15.93 9.10
N GLY A 152 18.35 -16.03 9.64
CA GLY A 152 17.95 -15.44 10.94
C GLY A 152 17.42 -14.01 10.86
N LEU A 153 17.17 -13.44 9.67
CA LEU A 153 16.51 -12.14 9.55
C LEU A 153 15.01 -12.26 9.82
N ASP A 154 14.45 -11.32 10.55
CA ASP A 154 13.00 -11.18 10.70
C ASP A 154 12.44 -10.38 9.53
N VAL A 155 12.14 -11.09 8.44
CA VAL A 155 11.56 -10.51 7.23
C VAL A 155 10.27 -11.24 6.86
N SER A 156 9.28 -10.49 6.38
CA SER A 156 7.97 -11.00 5.98
C SER A 156 7.40 -10.12 4.87
N CYS A 157 6.25 -10.49 4.33
CA CYS A 157 5.56 -9.69 3.33
C CYS A 157 4.06 -9.76 3.51
N ASP A 158 3.36 -8.86 2.84
CA ASP A 158 1.92 -8.95 2.64
C ASP A 158 1.57 -8.80 1.16
N LEU A 159 0.30 -8.98 0.85
CA LEU A 159 -0.29 -8.72 -0.45
C LEU A 159 -1.79 -8.49 -0.32
N TYR A 160 -2.39 -7.88 -1.32
CA TYR A 160 -3.84 -7.89 -1.53
C TYR A 160 -4.19 -8.87 -2.66
N PRO A 161 -5.31 -9.61 -2.58
CA PRO A 161 -5.61 -10.71 -3.49
C PRO A 161 -6.31 -10.25 -4.79
N TYR A 162 -5.82 -9.16 -5.42
CA TYR A 162 -6.34 -8.63 -6.69
C TYR A 162 -5.21 -8.35 -7.67
N THR A 163 -5.50 -8.49 -8.97
CA THR A 163 -4.52 -8.28 -10.04
C THR A 163 -4.33 -6.81 -10.40
N ALA A 164 -5.21 -5.92 -9.92
CA ALA A 164 -5.05 -4.48 -10.09
C ALA A 164 -4.67 -3.81 -8.78
N GLY A 165 -3.93 -2.72 -8.88
CA GLY A 165 -3.61 -1.79 -7.81
C GLY A 165 -4.48 -0.54 -7.85
N SER A 166 -4.24 0.38 -6.92
CA SER A 166 -4.80 1.72 -6.93
C SER A 166 -3.87 2.66 -6.19
N THR A 167 -3.46 3.73 -6.87
CA THR A 167 -2.61 4.79 -6.34
C THR A 167 -2.88 6.12 -7.04
N GLN A 168 -2.07 7.14 -6.79
CA GLN A 168 -2.20 8.44 -7.44
C GLN A 168 -1.61 8.40 -8.86
N LEU A 169 -2.30 9.02 -9.83
CA LEU A 169 -1.87 9.06 -11.23
C LEU A 169 -0.50 9.75 -11.42
N ILE A 170 -0.07 10.61 -10.50
CA ILE A 170 1.25 11.25 -10.56
C ILE A 170 2.41 10.24 -10.58
N HIS A 171 2.19 9.00 -10.14
CA HIS A 171 3.22 7.95 -10.11
C HIS A 171 3.54 7.35 -11.48
N VAL A 172 2.83 7.75 -12.53
CA VAL A 172 3.28 7.48 -13.91
C VAL A 172 4.44 8.40 -14.34
N LEU A 173 4.64 9.54 -13.61
CA LEU A 173 5.73 10.48 -13.87
C LEU A 173 7.02 10.02 -13.19
N PRO A 174 8.19 10.35 -13.78
CA PRO A 174 9.46 10.11 -13.10
C PRO A 174 9.53 10.91 -11.78
N PRO A 175 10.17 10.36 -10.73
CA PRO A 175 10.19 10.95 -9.38
C PRO A 175 10.71 12.39 -9.33
N GLU A 176 11.68 12.73 -10.18
CA GLU A 176 12.24 14.09 -10.29
C GLU A 176 11.20 15.15 -10.71
N ALA A 177 10.10 14.73 -11.33
CA ALA A 177 8.99 15.65 -11.64
C ALA A 177 8.39 16.29 -10.37
N GLN A 178 8.42 15.56 -9.25
CA GLN A 178 7.81 15.97 -7.99
C GLN A 178 8.74 16.83 -7.10
N GLU A 179 9.95 17.15 -7.56
CA GLU A 179 10.84 18.08 -6.87
C GLU A 179 10.18 19.43 -6.65
N GLY A 180 10.19 19.91 -5.40
CA GLY A 180 9.51 21.11 -4.97
C GLY A 180 8.02 20.94 -4.64
N GLY A 181 7.50 19.68 -4.68
CA GLY A 181 6.13 19.35 -4.26
C GLY A 181 5.06 19.55 -5.33
N LEU A 182 3.81 19.21 -4.96
CA LEU A 182 2.69 19.10 -5.92
C LEU A 182 2.27 20.44 -6.54
N ASP A 183 2.36 21.54 -5.79
CA ASP A 183 2.03 22.88 -6.31
C ASP A 183 3.02 23.28 -7.41
N THR A 184 4.29 22.99 -7.21
CA THR A 184 5.36 23.22 -8.19
C THR A 184 5.16 22.34 -9.41
N LEU A 185 4.87 21.05 -9.22
CA LEU A 185 4.57 20.11 -10.30
C LEU A 185 3.37 20.60 -11.14
N THR A 186 2.27 21.00 -10.48
CA THR A 186 1.07 21.52 -11.17
C THR A 186 1.39 22.70 -12.10
N GLN A 187 2.34 23.57 -11.70
CA GLN A 187 2.79 24.69 -12.53
C GLN A 187 3.69 24.21 -13.67
N LYS A 188 4.67 23.34 -13.37
CA LYS A 188 5.61 22.77 -14.36
C LYS A 188 4.86 22.02 -15.47
N LEU A 189 3.78 21.31 -15.15
CA LEU A 189 2.95 20.58 -16.12
C LEU A 189 2.24 21.49 -17.15
N ARG A 190 2.27 22.82 -17.00
CA ARG A 190 1.78 23.79 -17.98
C ARG A 190 2.88 24.30 -18.91
N VAL A 191 4.13 23.93 -18.68
CA VAL A 191 5.30 24.38 -19.43
C VAL A 191 5.65 23.37 -20.52
N PRO A 192 5.63 23.73 -21.81
CA PRO A 192 5.87 22.80 -22.93
C PRO A 192 7.22 22.08 -22.85
N GLU A 193 8.27 22.78 -22.47
CA GLU A 193 9.63 22.23 -22.36
C GLU A 193 9.70 21.15 -21.27
N PHE A 194 9.02 21.37 -20.14
CA PHE A 194 8.94 20.37 -19.08
C PHE A 194 8.17 19.13 -19.52
N ARG A 195 7.03 19.30 -20.22
CA ARG A 195 6.26 18.19 -20.79
C ARG A 195 7.09 17.36 -21.76
N ALA A 196 7.84 18.02 -22.63
CA ALA A 196 8.71 17.34 -23.60
C ALA A 196 9.77 16.48 -22.89
N ALA A 197 10.44 17.03 -21.87
CA ALA A 197 11.43 16.30 -21.07
C ALA A 197 10.78 15.11 -20.32
N MET A 198 9.62 15.30 -19.69
CA MET A 198 8.92 14.21 -18.98
C MET A 198 8.44 13.12 -19.94
N ARG A 199 7.93 13.50 -21.12
CA ARG A 199 7.54 12.53 -22.17
C ARG A 199 8.74 11.66 -22.60
N GLU A 200 9.91 12.26 -22.87
CA GLU A 200 11.13 11.52 -23.23
C GLU A 200 11.52 10.53 -22.12
N ARG A 201 11.51 10.99 -20.87
CA ARG A 201 11.78 10.13 -19.69
C ARG A 201 10.77 8.99 -19.56
N MET A 202 9.49 9.25 -19.74
CA MET A 202 8.42 8.22 -19.65
C MET A 202 8.47 7.24 -20.83
N GLN A 203 8.97 7.63 -21.99
CA GLN A 203 9.09 6.73 -23.13
C GLN A 203 10.30 5.78 -23.06
N THR A 204 11.33 6.12 -22.30
CA THR A 204 12.62 5.39 -22.32
C THR A 204 13.15 5.01 -20.95
N GLY A 205 12.71 5.67 -19.88
CA GLY A 205 13.26 5.49 -18.53
C GLY A 205 12.91 4.14 -17.91
N THR A 206 13.92 3.45 -17.37
CA THR A 206 13.78 2.17 -16.67
C THR A 206 14.36 2.21 -15.25
N ASP A 207 14.84 3.36 -14.83
CA ASP A 207 15.46 3.64 -13.53
C ASP A 207 14.44 4.06 -12.46
N PHE A 208 13.16 4.13 -12.81
CA PHE A 208 12.02 4.36 -11.93
C PHE A 208 10.86 3.42 -12.29
N GLU A 209 9.79 3.42 -11.49
CA GLU A 209 8.58 2.64 -11.74
C GLU A 209 7.76 3.28 -12.87
N ASN A 210 8.13 2.98 -14.10
CA ASN A 210 7.50 3.54 -15.29
C ASN A 210 6.24 2.76 -15.68
N LEU A 211 5.14 3.02 -14.98
CA LEU A 211 3.87 2.28 -15.16
C LEU A 211 3.37 2.33 -16.61
N SER A 212 3.52 3.46 -17.30
CA SER A 212 3.09 3.57 -18.70
C SER A 212 3.81 2.59 -19.64
N LEU A 213 5.10 2.30 -19.39
CA LEU A 213 5.85 1.26 -20.12
C LEU A 213 5.59 -0.16 -19.59
N LEU A 214 5.42 -0.31 -18.29
CA LEU A 214 5.28 -1.62 -17.64
C LEU A 214 3.96 -2.29 -17.97
N VAL A 215 2.87 -1.53 -18.00
CA VAL A 215 1.52 -2.08 -18.18
C VAL A 215 0.79 -1.55 -19.41
N GLY A 216 1.15 -0.36 -19.92
CA GLY A 216 0.48 0.33 -21.04
C GLY A 216 -0.72 1.16 -20.59
N TRP A 217 -1.02 2.21 -21.34
CA TRP A 217 -2.10 3.15 -21.06
C TRP A 217 -3.50 2.52 -21.06
N GLU A 218 -3.67 1.38 -21.72
CA GLU A 218 -4.89 0.58 -21.75
C GLU A 218 -5.20 -0.11 -20.41
N ASN A 219 -4.22 -0.19 -19.51
CA ASN A 219 -4.34 -0.81 -18.20
C ASN A 219 -4.29 0.19 -17.03
N ILE A 220 -4.38 1.49 -17.32
CA ILE A 220 -4.39 2.58 -16.34
C ILE A 220 -5.74 3.30 -16.46
N ASP A 221 -6.66 3.03 -15.54
CA ASP A 221 -7.99 3.63 -15.50
C ASP A 221 -7.99 4.84 -14.58
N VAL A 222 -8.60 5.95 -15.00
CA VAL A 222 -8.86 7.10 -14.13
C VAL A 222 -9.92 6.71 -13.10
N SER A 223 -9.59 6.77 -11.82
CA SER A 223 -10.45 6.30 -10.73
C SER A 223 -11.18 7.45 -10.04
N THR A 224 -10.47 8.52 -9.67
CA THR A 224 -11.08 9.70 -9.05
C THR A 224 -10.54 10.98 -9.64
N VAL A 225 -11.41 11.98 -9.69
CA VAL A 225 -11.11 13.36 -10.04
C VAL A 225 -11.90 14.29 -9.11
N THR A 226 -11.47 15.53 -8.97
CA THR A 226 -12.15 16.52 -8.12
C THR A 226 -13.06 17.45 -8.94
N ARG A 227 -12.69 17.74 -10.21
CA ARG A 227 -13.41 18.69 -11.07
C ARG A 227 -14.55 18.02 -11.82
N GLU A 228 -15.68 18.71 -11.92
CA GLU A 228 -16.89 18.22 -12.58
C GLU A 228 -16.65 17.88 -14.05
N GLU A 229 -15.92 18.72 -14.77
CA GLU A 229 -15.62 18.52 -16.20
C GLU A 229 -14.84 17.24 -16.50
N ASN A 230 -14.07 16.72 -15.52
CA ASN A 230 -13.26 15.52 -15.67
C ASN A 230 -13.98 14.24 -15.24
N ARG A 231 -15.14 14.33 -14.58
CA ARG A 231 -15.90 13.14 -14.13
C ARG A 231 -16.24 12.17 -15.25
N ARG A 232 -16.37 12.67 -16.49
CA ARG A 232 -16.59 11.85 -17.70
C ARG A 232 -15.46 10.85 -17.98
N PHE A 233 -14.31 11.00 -17.36
CA PHE A 233 -13.14 10.14 -17.50
C PHE A 233 -13.11 9.00 -16.49
N VAL A 234 -13.85 9.12 -15.41
CA VAL A 234 -13.85 8.11 -14.32
C VAL A 234 -14.33 6.75 -14.84
N GLY A 235 -13.55 5.71 -14.54
CA GLY A 235 -13.82 4.32 -14.93
C GLY A 235 -13.38 3.98 -16.36
N ARG A 236 -12.66 4.89 -17.03
CA ARG A 236 -12.12 4.66 -18.38
C ARG A 236 -10.59 4.65 -18.34
N SER A 237 -9.99 3.85 -19.21
CA SER A 237 -8.54 3.85 -19.34
C SER A 237 -8.03 5.13 -20.01
N VAL A 238 -6.78 5.49 -19.71
CA VAL A 238 -6.11 6.63 -20.36
C VAL A 238 -6.10 6.45 -21.88
N ALA A 239 -5.91 5.22 -22.39
CA ALA A 239 -5.96 4.93 -23.82
C ALA A 239 -7.35 5.19 -24.41
N GLU A 240 -8.43 4.68 -23.78
CA GLU A 240 -9.81 4.91 -24.24
C GLU A 240 -10.21 6.40 -24.25
N ILE A 241 -9.74 7.16 -23.27
CA ILE A 241 -10.01 8.61 -23.19
C ILE A 241 -9.23 9.31 -24.31
N SER A 242 -7.97 8.97 -24.49
CA SER A 242 -7.07 9.49 -25.51
C SER A 242 -7.63 9.32 -26.91
N ASP A 243 -8.08 8.12 -27.23
CA ASP A 243 -8.71 7.82 -28.53
C ASP A 243 -10.01 8.61 -28.75
N ALA A 244 -10.85 8.72 -27.72
CA ALA A 244 -12.14 9.41 -27.82
C ALA A 244 -11.99 10.94 -27.92
N GLU A 245 -11.01 11.52 -27.24
CA GLU A 245 -10.73 12.97 -27.27
C GLU A 245 -9.81 13.35 -28.46
N GLY A 246 -9.19 12.39 -29.14
CA GLY A 246 -8.25 12.63 -30.23
C GLY A 246 -6.95 13.30 -29.77
N VAL A 247 -6.50 13.01 -28.54
CA VAL A 247 -5.28 13.57 -27.92
C VAL A 247 -4.29 12.45 -27.58
N ASP A 248 -3.02 12.80 -27.53
CA ASP A 248 -1.96 11.86 -27.13
C ASP A 248 -2.08 11.51 -25.62
N PRO A 249 -1.83 10.25 -25.19
CA PRO A 249 -2.00 9.83 -23.79
C PRO A 249 -1.08 10.55 -22.80
N PHE A 250 0.13 10.98 -23.21
CA PHE A 250 1.00 11.78 -22.36
C PHE A 250 0.41 13.18 -22.14
N ASP A 251 -0.08 13.85 -23.21
CA ASP A 251 -0.67 15.17 -23.10
C ASP A 251 -1.96 15.12 -22.28
N LEU A 252 -2.81 14.12 -22.51
CA LEU A 252 -4.00 13.88 -21.69
C LEU A 252 -3.64 13.75 -20.20
N THR A 253 -2.62 12.96 -19.88
CA THR A 253 -2.17 12.74 -18.50
C THR A 253 -1.66 14.04 -17.88
N PHE A 254 -0.85 14.81 -18.60
CA PHE A 254 -0.33 16.10 -18.13
C PHE A 254 -1.45 17.13 -17.91
N ASP A 255 -2.41 17.20 -18.83
CA ASP A 255 -3.56 18.11 -18.73
C ASP A 255 -4.46 17.74 -17.55
N LEU A 256 -4.73 16.45 -17.38
CA LEU A 256 -5.54 15.95 -16.28
C LEU A 256 -4.86 16.26 -14.92
N LEU A 257 -3.59 15.94 -14.76
CA LEU A 257 -2.83 16.24 -13.54
C LEU A 257 -2.75 17.75 -13.28
N ALA A 258 -2.50 18.56 -14.32
CA ALA A 258 -2.42 20.03 -14.17
C ALA A 258 -3.77 20.65 -13.81
N SER A 259 -4.88 20.14 -14.36
CA SER A 259 -6.22 20.65 -14.06
C SER A 259 -6.71 20.26 -12.68
N GLU A 260 -6.36 19.08 -12.21
CA GLU A 260 -6.78 18.52 -10.93
C GLU A 260 -5.82 18.83 -9.75
N SER A 261 -4.82 19.70 -9.97
CA SER A 261 -3.77 19.97 -8.96
C SER A 261 -3.11 18.68 -8.47
N CYS A 262 -2.88 17.74 -9.38
CA CYS A 262 -2.34 16.39 -9.15
C CYS A 262 -3.22 15.46 -8.28
N ALA A 263 -4.45 15.85 -7.92
CA ALA A 263 -5.37 15.08 -7.09
C ALA A 263 -6.20 14.07 -7.93
N VAL A 264 -5.52 13.22 -8.69
CA VAL A 264 -6.12 12.15 -9.50
C VAL A 264 -5.64 10.81 -8.97
N THR A 265 -6.56 9.86 -8.77
CA THR A 265 -6.20 8.47 -8.51
C THR A 265 -6.46 7.59 -9.72
N MET A 266 -5.78 6.46 -9.78
CA MET A 266 -5.94 5.47 -10.83
C MET A 266 -6.19 4.07 -10.25
N ILE A 267 -6.74 3.20 -11.08
CA ILE A 267 -6.72 1.75 -10.91
C ILE A 267 -5.91 1.20 -12.06
N ASP A 268 -4.89 0.41 -11.75
CA ASP A 268 -3.94 -0.09 -12.73
C ASP A 268 -3.80 -1.62 -12.65
N ARG A 269 -3.84 -2.31 -13.80
CA ARG A 269 -3.72 -3.77 -13.90
C ARG A 269 -2.26 -4.16 -13.97
N ILE A 270 -1.69 -4.54 -12.83
CA ILE A 270 -0.24 -4.53 -12.59
C ILE A 270 0.38 -5.90 -12.38
N THR A 271 -0.38 -6.90 -11.91
CA THR A 271 0.17 -8.21 -11.57
C THR A 271 -0.68 -9.37 -12.11
N ALA A 272 -0.11 -10.56 -12.13
CA ALA A 272 -0.78 -11.78 -12.56
C ALA A 272 -1.30 -12.60 -11.38
N ASN A 273 -2.37 -13.37 -11.63
CA ASN A 273 -2.95 -14.27 -10.63
C ASN A 273 -1.96 -15.34 -10.14
N GLU A 274 -1.07 -15.81 -11.01
CA GLU A 274 -0.01 -16.77 -10.66
C GLU A 274 0.94 -16.23 -9.59
N ASP A 275 1.29 -14.95 -9.67
CA ASP A 275 2.16 -14.28 -8.70
C ASP A 275 1.45 -14.12 -7.35
N ILE A 276 0.16 -13.76 -7.37
CA ILE A 276 -0.69 -13.72 -6.18
C ILE A 276 -0.73 -15.10 -5.51
N CYS A 277 -1.02 -16.16 -6.29
CA CYS A 277 -1.07 -17.53 -5.79
C CYS A 277 0.28 -17.98 -5.18
N ALA A 278 1.39 -17.61 -5.80
CA ALA A 278 2.72 -17.93 -5.29
C ALA A 278 3.00 -17.21 -3.96
N ALA A 279 2.70 -15.91 -3.87
CA ALA A 279 2.88 -15.12 -2.66
C ALA A 279 1.96 -15.59 -1.52
N LEU A 280 0.69 -15.93 -1.80
CA LEU A 280 -0.25 -16.49 -0.81
C LEU A 280 0.25 -17.81 -0.18
N ARG A 281 0.94 -18.66 -0.96
CA ARG A 281 1.49 -19.93 -0.44
C ARG A 281 2.70 -19.73 0.46
N ALA A 282 3.39 -18.59 0.40
CA ALA A 282 4.56 -18.35 1.24
C ALA A 282 4.15 -18.31 2.72
N PRO A 283 4.84 -19.06 3.61
CA PRO A 283 4.42 -19.19 5.01
C PRO A 283 4.62 -17.92 5.84
N PHE A 284 5.29 -16.93 5.30
CA PHE A 284 5.58 -15.65 5.92
C PHE A 284 4.77 -14.48 5.32
N SER A 285 3.79 -14.77 4.45
CA SER A 285 2.91 -13.76 3.88
C SER A 285 1.70 -13.47 4.76
N SER A 286 1.21 -12.24 4.71
CA SER A 286 -0.05 -11.77 5.27
C SER A 286 -0.97 -11.27 4.15
N VAL A 287 -2.24 -11.06 4.43
CA VAL A 287 -3.16 -10.41 3.50
C VAL A 287 -3.65 -9.10 4.10
N ILE A 288 -3.55 -8.05 3.31
CA ILE A 288 -4.00 -6.69 3.63
C ILE A 288 -4.99 -6.22 2.58
N SER A 289 -5.70 -5.13 2.84
CA SER A 289 -6.56 -4.50 1.84
C SER A 289 -5.80 -3.49 0.98
N ASP A 290 -4.77 -2.86 1.51
CA ASP A 290 -4.10 -1.71 0.88
C ASP A 290 -5.12 -0.65 0.43
N ALA A 291 -6.18 -0.48 1.23
CA ALA A 291 -7.32 0.34 0.90
C ALA A 291 -7.00 1.83 0.98
N THR A 292 -7.40 2.57 -0.04
CA THR A 292 -7.44 4.02 -0.05
C THR A 292 -8.90 4.48 -0.12
N TYR A 293 -9.21 5.60 0.53
CA TYR A 293 -10.59 6.10 0.68
C TYR A 293 -10.72 7.50 0.08
N PRO A 294 -10.66 7.66 -1.26
CA PRO A 294 -10.97 8.93 -1.88
C PRO A 294 -12.43 9.32 -1.64
N THR A 295 -12.72 10.60 -1.60
CA THR A 295 -14.05 11.13 -1.28
C THR A 295 -15.02 11.12 -2.46
N SER A 296 -14.56 10.75 -3.67
CA SER A 296 -15.35 10.73 -4.91
C SER A 296 -14.76 9.75 -5.92
N GLY A 297 -15.54 9.39 -6.94
CA GLY A 297 -15.12 8.53 -8.04
C GLY A 297 -15.33 7.04 -7.76
N LEU A 298 -14.58 6.18 -8.46
CA LEU A 298 -14.63 4.73 -8.31
C LEU A 298 -13.52 4.25 -7.38
N LEU A 299 -13.91 3.54 -6.31
CA LEU A 299 -12.98 2.86 -5.44
C LEU A 299 -12.46 1.56 -6.08
N HIS A 300 -11.32 1.09 -5.64
CA HIS A 300 -10.91 -0.27 -5.90
C HIS A 300 -11.79 -1.24 -5.07
N PRO A 301 -12.28 -2.38 -5.61
CA PRO A 301 -13.13 -3.32 -4.87
C PRO A 301 -12.48 -3.88 -3.59
N ARG A 302 -11.14 -3.86 -3.49
CA ARG A 302 -10.41 -4.28 -2.28
C ARG A 302 -10.79 -3.51 -1.01
N VAL A 303 -11.39 -2.32 -1.14
CA VAL A 303 -11.86 -1.52 -0.02
C VAL A 303 -12.98 -2.24 0.75
N TYR A 304 -13.90 -2.87 0.04
CA TYR A 304 -15.08 -3.54 0.61
C TYR A 304 -15.01 -5.07 0.56
N GLY A 305 -14.28 -5.64 -0.42
CA GLY A 305 -14.30 -7.08 -0.70
C GLY A 305 -13.09 -7.88 -0.21
N ASN A 306 -11.98 -7.25 0.11
CA ASN A 306 -10.67 -7.87 0.26
C ASN A 306 -10.63 -9.21 1.02
N CYS A 307 -11.12 -9.24 2.27
CA CYS A 307 -11.08 -10.45 3.10
C CYS A 307 -11.98 -11.55 2.55
N VAL A 308 -13.14 -11.15 2.04
CA VAL A 308 -14.12 -12.09 1.48
C VAL A 308 -13.65 -12.61 0.13
N HIS A 309 -13.03 -11.77 -0.70
CA HIS A 309 -12.42 -12.18 -1.95
C HIS A 309 -11.35 -13.26 -1.73
N LEU A 310 -10.49 -13.11 -0.71
CA LEU A 310 -9.53 -14.16 -0.35
C LEU A 310 -10.22 -15.49 -0.05
N LEU A 311 -11.28 -15.47 0.77
CA LEU A 311 -11.99 -16.68 1.19
C LEU A 311 -12.80 -17.30 0.03
N GLU A 312 -13.45 -16.49 -0.78
CA GLU A 312 -14.23 -16.97 -1.90
C GLU A 312 -13.36 -17.47 -3.05
N GLU A 313 -12.43 -16.63 -3.52
CA GLU A 313 -11.66 -16.91 -4.72
C GLU A 313 -10.51 -17.89 -4.45
N TYR A 314 -9.66 -17.60 -3.46
CA TYR A 314 -8.41 -18.36 -3.26
C TYR A 314 -8.54 -19.56 -2.33
N VAL A 315 -9.61 -19.64 -1.52
CA VAL A 315 -9.91 -20.84 -0.74
C VAL A 315 -10.96 -21.68 -1.47
N ARG A 316 -12.18 -21.15 -1.67
CA ARG A 316 -13.32 -21.92 -2.14
C ARG A 316 -13.25 -22.29 -3.63
N ARG A 317 -12.87 -21.34 -4.52
CA ARG A 317 -12.86 -21.56 -5.97
C ARG A 317 -11.56 -22.15 -6.48
N GLN A 318 -10.42 -21.56 -6.13
CA GLN A 318 -9.11 -21.98 -6.64
C GLN A 318 -8.40 -23.02 -5.75
N GLY A 319 -8.73 -23.12 -4.46
CA GLY A 319 -8.07 -24.06 -3.53
C GLY A 319 -6.58 -23.78 -3.34
N VAL A 320 -6.17 -22.50 -3.43
CA VAL A 320 -4.78 -22.06 -3.26
C VAL A 320 -4.33 -22.20 -1.81
N LEU A 321 -5.26 -21.90 -0.88
CA LEU A 321 -5.08 -22.01 0.58
C LEU A 321 -6.19 -22.88 1.17
N THR A 322 -5.92 -23.52 2.33
CA THR A 322 -7.00 -24.01 3.19
C THR A 322 -7.65 -22.84 3.91
N LEU A 323 -8.84 -23.06 4.51
CA LEU A 323 -9.52 -22.03 5.30
C LEU A 323 -8.65 -21.56 6.47
N GLU A 324 -8.02 -22.48 7.18
CA GLU A 324 -7.14 -22.20 8.31
C GLU A 324 -5.94 -21.35 7.90
N GLN A 325 -5.32 -21.66 6.76
CA GLN A 325 -4.23 -20.87 6.20
C GLN A 325 -4.70 -19.45 5.84
N ALA A 326 -5.85 -19.29 5.21
CA ALA A 326 -6.38 -17.98 4.86
C ALA A 326 -6.69 -17.15 6.13
N VAL A 327 -7.31 -17.77 7.14
CA VAL A 327 -7.58 -17.13 8.44
C VAL A 327 -6.26 -16.70 9.10
N GLU A 328 -5.23 -17.56 9.09
CA GLU A 328 -3.91 -17.20 9.61
C GLU A 328 -3.33 -15.96 8.92
N ARG A 329 -3.44 -15.86 7.57
CA ARG A 329 -2.96 -14.72 6.78
C ARG A 329 -3.69 -13.41 7.11
N LEU A 330 -4.95 -13.49 7.52
CA LEU A 330 -5.79 -12.34 7.86
C LEU A 330 -5.70 -11.93 9.33
N THR A 331 -5.19 -12.79 10.22
CA THR A 331 -5.32 -12.59 11.68
C THR A 331 -3.98 -12.70 12.41
N SER A 332 -3.56 -13.90 12.76
CA SER A 332 -2.39 -14.10 13.63
C SER A 332 -1.08 -13.66 12.98
N ARG A 333 -0.97 -13.74 11.67
CA ARG A 333 0.22 -13.31 10.95
C ARG A 333 0.41 -11.78 11.01
N PRO A 334 -0.55 -10.93 10.57
CA PRO A 334 -0.40 -9.47 10.70
C PRO A 334 -0.33 -9.02 12.16
N ALA A 335 -1.05 -9.65 13.08
CA ALA A 335 -0.92 -9.35 14.51
C ALA A 335 0.51 -9.58 15.02
N SER A 336 1.16 -10.65 14.59
CA SER A 336 2.57 -10.94 14.93
C SER A 336 3.53 -9.89 14.35
N VAL A 337 3.33 -9.48 13.08
CA VAL A 337 4.16 -8.45 12.44
C VAL A 337 4.11 -7.13 13.20
N LEU A 338 2.91 -6.74 13.66
CA LEU A 338 2.69 -5.49 14.38
C LEU A 338 2.88 -5.59 15.91
N GLY A 339 3.22 -6.76 16.44
CA GLY A 339 3.42 -6.97 17.87
C GLY A 339 2.13 -6.89 18.71
N LEU A 340 0.97 -7.19 18.13
CA LEU A 340 -0.33 -7.15 18.80
C LEU A 340 -0.59 -8.45 19.59
N ALA A 341 0.00 -8.56 20.76
CA ALA A 341 0.02 -9.79 21.54
C ALA A 341 -1.37 -10.33 21.96
N GLY A 342 -2.37 -9.44 22.13
CA GLY A 342 -3.73 -9.82 22.54
C GLY A 342 -4.63 -10.23 21.37
N LYS A 343 -4.16 -10.21 20.11
CA LYS A 343 -5.01 -10.32 18.92
C LYS A 343 -4.63 -11.45 17.97
N GLY A 344 -5.54 -11.78 17.07
CA GLY A 344 -5.31 -12.69 15.95
C GLY A 344 -5.41 -14.17 16.28
N ARG A 345 -5.81 -14.56 17.51
CA ARG A 345 -5.97 -15.97 17.94
C ARG A 345 -7.13 -16.13 18.90
N LEU A 346 -7.77 -17.31 18.86
CA LEU A 346 -8.77 -17.72 19.82
C LEU A 346 -8.07 -18.47 20.98
N ALA A 347 -7.92 -17.80 22.12
CA ALA A 347 -7.38 -18.41 23.34
C ALA A 347 -7.89 -17.65 24.58
N VAL A 348 -7.85 -18.30 25.74
CA VAL A 348 -8.21 -17.66 27.01
C VAL A 348 -7.28 -16.50 27.30
N GLY A 349 -7.84 -15.32 27.60
CA GLY A 349 -7.08 -14.09 27.88
C GLY A 349 -6.78 -13.23 26.65
N MET A 350 -7.17 -13.67 25.44
CA MET A 350 -7.09 -12.85 24.23
C MET A 350 -8.31 -11.92 24.11
N ASP A 351 -8.17 -10.87 23.32
CA ASP A 351 -9.26 -9.94 23.04
C ASP A 351 -10.39 -10.66 22.27
N ALA A 352 -11.63 -10.30 22.59
CA ALA A 352 -12.79 -10.91 21.96
C ALA A 352 -13.16 -10.22 20.63
N ASP A 353 -12.21 -10.17 19.70
CA ASP A 353 -12.41 -9.72 18.32
C ASP A 353 -12.67 -10.95 17.46
N LEU A 354 -13.93 -11.19 17.12
CA LEU A 354 -14.37 -12.45 16.56
C LEU A 354 -15.19 -12.23 15.29
N CYS A 355 -15.01 -13.12 14.31
CA CYS A 355 -15.88 -13.22 13.15
C CYS A 355 -16.55 -14.60 13.13
N LEU A 356 -17.86 -14.64 12.90
CA LEU A 356 -18.63 -15.85 12.67
C LEU A 356 -19.24 -15.80 11.27
N PHE A 357 -18.93 -16.77 10.45
CA PHE A 357 -19.41 -16.86 9.07
C PHE A 357 -19.48 -18.31 8.60
N ASP A 358 -20.31 -18.55 7.59
CA ASP A 358 -20.35 -19.84 6.87
C ASP A 358 -19.42 -19.78 5.65
N PRO A 359 -18.32 -20.55 5.59
CA PRO A 359 -17.41 -20.55 4.46
C PRO A 359 -18.05 -20.90 3.13
N ALA A 360 -19.19 -21.61 3.12
CA ALA A 360 -19.92 -21.94 1.91
C ALA A 360 -20.78 -20.78 1.38
N ARG A 361 -21.21 -19.86 2.25
CA ARG A 361 -22.13 -18.76 1.93
C ARG A 361 -21.44 -17.41 1.75
N ILE A 362 -20.21 -17.26 2.28
CA ILE A 362 -19.50 -15.98 2.19
C ILE A 362 -19.28 -15.61 0.71
N HIS A 363 -19.63 -14.38 0.35
CA HIS A 363 -19.67 -13.93 -1.04
C HIS A 363 -19.25 -12.47 -1.18
N GLU A 364 -18.32 -12.21 -2.13
CA GLU A 364 -17.94 -10.87 -2.53
C GLU A 364 -18.98 -10.29 -3.49
N THR A 365 -19.48 -9.12 -3.17
CA THR A 365 -20.43 -8.38 -4.02
C THR A 365 -19.79 -7.14 -4.63
N ALA A 366 -18.62 -6.72 -4.12
CA ALA A 366 -17.86 -5.62 -4.67
C ALA A 366 -17.27 -6.00 -6.04
N SER A 367 -17.22 -5.04 -6.96
CA SER A 367 -16.61 -5.20 -8.27
C SER A 367 -16.04 -3.86 -8.75
N TYR A 368 -15.21 -3.86 -9.79
CA TYR A 368 -14.69 -2.60 -10.36
C TYR A 368 -15.80 -1.66 -10.85
N ALA A 369 -16.95 -2.18 -11.27
CA ALA A 369 -18.10 -1.36 -11.69
C ALA A 369 -19.00 -0.92 -10.52
N ALA A 370 -18.98 -1.64 -9.39
CA ALA A 370 -19.79 -1.37 -8.21
C ALA A 370 -19.00 -1.71 -6.94
N PRO A 371 -17.95 -0.92 -6.62
CA PRO A 371 -16.99 -1.26 -5.58
C PRO A 371 -17.52 -1.11 -4.15
N GLU A 372 -18.52 -0.24 -3.94
CA GLU A 372 -19.04 0.10 -2.61
C GLU A 372 -20.18 -0.83 -2.18
N ARG A 373 -19.95 -2.14 -2.31
CA ARG A 373 -20.91 -3.15 -1.88
C ARG A 373 -20.33 -3.97 -0.75
N CYS A 374 -21.08 -4.02 0.38
CA CYS A 374 -20.70 -4.86 1.51
C CYS A 374 -20.81 -6.34 1.13
N ALA A 375 -19.83 -7.14 1.53
CA ALA A 375 -19.84 -8.58 1.34
C ALA A 375 -21.02 -9.23 2.05
N GLU A 376 -21.45 -10.40 1.56
CA GLU A 376 -22.52 -11.21 2.13
C GLU A 376 -21.96 -12.44 2.87
N GLY A 377 -22.75 -13.00 3.79
CA GLY A 377 -22.41 -14.25 4.49
C GLY A 377 -21.55 -14.07 5.75
N MET A 378 -21.32 -12.83 6.21
CA MET A 378 -20.74 -12.54 7.51
C MET A 378 -21.86 -12.42 8.54
N ASP A 379 -22.10 -13.46 9.34
CA ASP A 379 -23.23 -13.52 10.28
C ASP A 379 -23.00 -12.60 11.51
N TYR A 380 -21.82 -12.67 12.13
CA TYR A 380 -21.47 -11.83 13.29
C TYR A 380 -20.03 -11.34 13.20
N VAL A 381 -19.82 -10.09 13.64
CA VAL A 381 -18.50 -9.53 13.93
C VAL A 381 -18.55 -8.88 15.30
N PHE A 382 -17.64 -9.29 16.18
CA PHE A 382 -17.46 -8.73 17.52
C PHE A 382 -16.17 -7.94 17.57
N VAL A 383 -16.20 -6.78 18.20
CA VAL A 383 -15.04 -5.95 18.52
C VAL A 383 -15.01 -5.77 20.03
N GLY A 384 -13.99 -6.29 20.71
CA GLY A 384 -13.90 -6.27 22.17
C GLY A 384 -15.11 -6.92 22.85
N GLY A 385 -15.69 -7.97 22.27
CA GLY A 385 -16.87 -8.68 22.77
C GLY A 385 -18.23 -8.03 22.47
N VAL A 386 -18.25 -6.87 21.81
CA VAL A 386 -19.49 -6.18 21.41
C VAL A 386 -19.79 -6.48 19.93
N PRO A 387 -21.00 -6.98 19.58
CA PRO A 387 -21.35 -7.26 18.21
C PRO A 387 -21.54 -5.94 17.43
N VAL A 388 -20.68 -5.69 16.44
CA VAL A 388 -20.78 -4.57 15.48
C VAL A 388 -21.53 -5.00 14.23
N ILE A 389 -21.53 -6.31 13.93
CA ILE A 389 -22.43 -6.96 12.97
C ILE A 389 -23.15 -8.09 13.72
N ALA A 390 -24.46 -8.18 13.57
CA ALA A 390 -25.31 -9.27 14.07
C ALA A 390 -26.32 -9.66 13.01
N GLU A 391 -26.46 -10.96 12.74
CA GLU A 391 -27.35 -11.51 11.70
C GLU A 391 -27.12 -10.86 10.32
N GLY A 392 -25.85 -10.55 10.00
CA GLY A 392 -25.44 -9.92 8.73
C GLY A 392 -25.74 -8.42 8.65
N GLN A 393 -26.20 -7.76 9.72
CA GLN A 393 -26.55 -6.34 9.72
C GLN A 393 -25.68 -5.54 10.69
N PHE A 394 -25.33 -4.32 10.31
CA PHE A 394 -24.65 -3.39 11.21
C PHE A 394 -25.56 -3.03 12.40
N THR A 395 -25.03 -3.18 13.60
CA THR A 395 -25.77 -2.87 14.85
C THR A 395 -25.73 -1.38 15.20
N GLY A 396 -24.81 -0.63 14.61
CA GLY A 396 -24.50 0.74 15.03
C GLY A 396 -23.58 0.84 16.25
N ALA A 397 -23.13 -0.29 16.79
CA ALA A 397 -22.20 -0.30 17.91
C ALA A 397 -20.80 0.20 17.48
N VAL A 398 -20.17 0.97 18.38
CA VAL A 398 -18.84 1.55 18.21
C VAL A 398 -18.00 1.20 19.45
N ASN A 399 -17.29 0.08 19.38
CA ASN A 399 -16.46 -0.46 20.46
C ASN A 399 -14.99 -0.62 20.09
N GLY A 400 -14.59 0.00 18.98
CA GLY A 400 -13.19 0.07 18.57
C GLY A 400 -12.36 0.99 19.48
N SER A 401 -11.09 0.81 19.48
CA SER A 401 -10.12 1.61 20.24
C SER A 401 -8.86 1.88 19.43
N VAL A 402 -8.09 2.88 19.84
CA VAL A 402 -6.77 3.14 19.28
C VAL A 402 -5.78 2.14 19.87
N LEU A 403 -5.16 1.34 19.00
CA LEU A 403 -4.09 0.42 19.36
C LEU A 403 -2.77 1.20 19.42
N ARG A 404 -2.03 0.99 20.48
CA ARG A 404 -0.71 1.61 20.70
C ARG A 404 0.32 0.52 21.05
N ARG A 405 1.56 0.77 20.67
CA ARG A 405 2.70 -0.06 21.06
C ARG A 405 3.03 0.14 22.54
#